data_8c73b34a1d2d14a2230626eeefc2a561
#
_entry.id   8c73b34a1d2d14a2230626eeefc2a561
#
_cell.length_a   1.000
_cell.length_b   1.000
_cell.length_c   1.000
_cell.angle_alpha   90.00
_cell.angle_beta   90.00
_cell.angle_gamma   90.00
#
_symmetry.space_group_name_H-M   'P 1'
#
loop_
_entity.id
_entity.type
_entity.pdbx_description
1 polymer ?
#
loop_
_entity_poly.entity_id
_entity_poly.type
_entity_poly.pdbx_seq_one_letter_code
_entity_poly.pdbx_strand_id
1 'polypeptide(L)'
;FNKYYKLFNIFSISLVIISIILLIFKGLNFGIDFKGGTLIELRSIDNQTTISQIRQSFLNMNLGDVTVKEFGKNNDFLIKFEATEEESKPGTITIKRDLIGEIKIMLTRDIGPTFEFRRVEKVGPKVSVELLKSGIIAIGLSLLAMLIYIWIRFEWQFSIGAILALFHDVL
;
A
#
# COMPACT_ATOMS: atom_id res chain seq x y z
N PHE A 1 -35.49 -23.20 -2.01
CA PHE A 1 -34.55 -22.09 -2.28
C PHE A 1 -35.18 -20.71 -2.08
N ASN A 2 -36.47 -20.53 -2.22
CA ASN A 2 -37.10 -19.22 -2.28
C ASN A 2 -37.52 -18.60 -0.92
N LYS A 3 -37.36 -19.32 0.22
CA LYS A 3 -37.86 -18.85 1.52
C LYS A 3 -36.95 -17.82 2.21
N TYR A 4 -35.63 -17.89 1.93
CA TYR A 4 -34.62 -17.08 2.62
C TYR A 4 -33.96 -16.02 1.75
N TYR A 5 -34.36 -15.84 0.47
CA TYR A 5 -33.70 -14.92 -0.45
C TYR A 5 -33.72 -13.47 0.06
N LYS A 6 -34.81 -13.04 0.69
CA LYS A 6 -34.92 -11.68 1.25
C LYS A 6 -33.91 -11.45 2.37
N LEU A 7 -33.70 -12.46 3.24
CA LEU A 7 -32.75 -12.37 4.34
C LEU A 7 -31.31 -12.31 3.86
N PHE A 8 -30.96 -13.13 2.85
CA PHE A 8 -29.63 -13.10 2.26
C PHE A 8 -29.36 -11.81 1.49
N ASN A 9 -30.36 -11.26 0.77
CA ASN A 9 -30.21 -9.99 0.09
C ASN A 9 -30.03 -8.82 1.10
N ILE A 10 -30.80 -8.78 2.17
CA ILE A 10 -30.63 -7.76 3.22
C ILE A 10 -29.25 -7.88 3.86
N PHE A 11 -28.80 -9.09 4.15
CA PHE A 11 -27.47 -9.33 4.70
C PHE A 11 -26.37 -8.86 3.75
N SER A 12 -26.45 -9.19 2.47
CA SER A 12 -25.48 -8.79 1.44
C SER A 12 -25.43 -7.26 1.29
N ILE A 13 -26.59 -6.61 1.17
CA ILE A 13 -26.67 -5.14 1.09
C ILE A 13 -26.09 -4.48 2.35
N SER A 14 -26.35 -5.05 3.53
CA SER A 14 -25.77 -4.53 4.78
C SER A 14 -24.25 -4.61 4.79
N LEU A 15 -23.66 -5.71 4.29
CA LEU A 15 -22.20 -5.86 4.17
C LEU A 15 -21.61 -4.83 3.22
N VAL A 16 -22.22 -4.61 2.06
CA VAL A 16 -21.77 -3.58 1.10
C VAL A 16 -21.82 -2.19 1.72
N ILE A 17 -22.90 -1.84 2.42
CA ILE A 17 -23.01 -0.55 3.10
C ILE A 17 -21.93 -0.39 4.17
N ILE A 18 -21.70 -1.41 4.99
CA ILE A 18 -20.64 -1.41 6.01
C ILE A 18 -19.27 -1.25 5.36
N SER A 19 -18.99 -1.95 4.25
CA SER A 19 -17.74 -1.85 3.51
C SER A 19 -17.51 -0.43 2.99
N ILE A 20 -18.52 0.20 2.39
CA ILE A 20 -18.44 1.58 1.91
C ILE A 20 -18.18 2.55 3.08
N ILE A 21 -18.87 2.37 4.19
CA ILE A 21 -18.66 3.19 5.39
C ILE A 21 -17.21 3.06 5.88
N LEU A 22 -16.70 1.84 6.00
CA LEU A 22 -15.32 1.58 6.42
C LEU A 22 -14.31 2.18 5.44
N LEU A 23 -14.58 2.11 4.14
CA LEU A 23 -13.72 2.67 3.09
C LEU A 23 -13.67 4.21 3.18
N ILE A 24 -14.78 4.85 3.48
CA ILE A 24 -14.85 6.32 3.67
C ILE A 24 -14.12 6.75 4.95
N PHE A 25 -14.29 6.01 6.07
CA PHE A 25 -13.70 6.40 7.35
C PHE A 25 -12.24 6.00 7.50
N LYS A 26 -11.84 4.81 7.03
CA LYS A 26 -10.45 4.32 7.14
C LYS A 26 -9.61 4.59 5.90
N GLY A 27 -10.23 4.76 4.72
CA GLY A 27 -9.54 4.83 3.45
C GLY A 27 -8.88 3.52 3.05
N LEU A 28 -8.18 3.54 1.91
CA LEU A 28 -7.39 2.42 1.43
C LEU A 28 -5.95 2.52 1.92
N ASN A 29 -5.39 1.41 2.37
CA ASN A 29 -3.98 1.33 2.73
C ASN A 29 -3.14 1.03 1.47
N PHE A 30 -2.73 2.08 0.79
CA PHE A 30 -1.93 1.96 -0.41
C PHE A 30 -0.50 1.49 -0.12
N GLY A 31 0.05 0.66 -1.01
CA GLY A 31 1.46 0.32 -1.04
C GLY A 31 2.35 1.50 -1.44
N ILE A 32 3.68 1.32 -1.31
CA ILE A 32 4.66 2.35 -1.72
C ILE A 32 4.59 2.64 -3.22
N ASP A 33 4.14 1.69 -4.02
CA ASP A 33 3.96 1.86 -5.47
C ASP A 33 2.96 2.95 -5.83
N PHE A 34 1.99 3.21 -4.94
CA PHE A 34 0.90 4.16 -5.18
C PHE A 34 1.00 5.45 -4.35
N LYS A 35 1.69 5.40 -3.19
CA LYS A 35 1.92 6.59 -2.36
C LYS A 35 3.31 7.19 -2.55
N GLY A 36 4.24 6.41 -3.05
CA GLY A 36 5.67 6.69 -2.95
C GLY A 36 6.22 6.31 -1.59
N GLY A 37 7.53 6.30 -1.48
CA GLY A 37 8.21 6.01 -0.24
C GLY A 37 9.34 5.00 -0.38
N THR A 38 9.89 4.62 0.75
CA THR A 38 10.96 3.62 0.85
C THR A 38 10.50 2.43 1.67
N LEU A 39 10.78 1.24 1.17
CA LEU A 39 10.54 -0.03 1.83
C LEU A 39 11.89 -0.71 2.06
N ILE A 40 12.15 -1.09 3.30
CA ILE A 40 13.39 -1.76 3.70
C ILE A 40 13.02 -3.09 4.36
N GLU A 41 13.63 -4.15 3.87
CA GLU A 41 13.63 -5.45 4.51
C GLU A 41 14.91 -5.59 5.33
N LEU A 42 14.77 -5.70 6.65
CA LEU A 42 15.87 -5.92 7.59
C LEU A 42 15.74 -7.28 8.24
N ARG A 43 16.86 -7.97 8.35
CA ARG A 43 16.98 -9.14 9.24
C ARG A 43 17.84 -8.78 10.43
N SER A 44 17.33 -9.03 11.64
CA SER A 44 18.17 -9.03 12.84
C SER A 44 18.83 -10.39 13.02
N ILE A 45 20.13 -10.39 13.25
CA ILE A 45 20.88 -11.60 13.61
C ILE A 45 20.64 -11.93 15.08
N ASP A 46 20.31 -10.92 15.89
CA ASP A 46 20.00 -11.07 17.30
C ASP A 46 18.50 -11.34 17.50
N ASN A 47 18.19 -12.43 18.22
CA ASN A 47 16.81 -12.84 18.53
C ASN A 47 16.13 -11.94 19.59
N GLN A 48 16.84 -10.97 20.15
CA GLN A 48 16.29 -10.08 21.18
C GLN A 48 15.79 -8.73 20.63
N THR A 49 15.96 -8.48 19.34
CA THR A 49 15.50 -7.24 18.72
C THR A 49 13.97 -7.19 18.63
N THR A 50 13.38 -6.13 19.18
CA THR A 50 11.93 -5.94 19.19
C THR A 50 11.49 -4.90 18.15
N ILE A 51 10.25 -5.03 17.65
CA ILE A 51 9.61 -4.02 16.77
C ILE A 51 9.67 -2.64 17.40
N SER A 52 9.49 -2.55 18.72
CA SER A 52 9.46 -1.28 19.45
C SER A 52 10.79 -0.54 19.39
N GLN A 53 11.92 -1.26 19.51
CA GLN A 53 13.26 -0.68 19.40
C GLN A 53 13.53 -0.13 18.00
N ILE A 54 13.22 -0.93 16.97
CA ILE A 54 13.37 -0.49 15.57
C ILE A 54 12.50 0.74 15.29
N ARG A 55 11.23 0.71 15.72
CA ARG A 55 10.32 1.84 15.53
C ARG A 55 10.84 3.11 16.20
N GLN A 56 11.36 2.99 17.43
CA GLN A 56 11.90 4.13 18.16
C GLN A 56 13.09 4.77 17.43
N SER A 57 14.03 3.97 16.92
CA SER A 57 15.17 4.47 16.14
C SER A 57 14.72 5.21 14.88
N PHE A 58 13.73 4.68 14.16
CA PHE A 58 13.20 5.34 12.97
C PHE A 58 12.42 6.62 13.28
N LEU A 59 11.67 6.68 14.38
CA LEU A 59 10.97 7.88 14.83
C LEU A 59 11.96 9.03 15.14
N ASN A 60 13.12 8.70 15.71
CA ASN A 60 14.16 9.68 16.00
C ASN A 60 14.78 10.31 14.74
N MET A 61 14.62 9.66 13.57
CA MET A 61 15.12 10.16 12.28
C MET A 61 14.20 11.19 11.60
N ASN A 62 12.99 11.37 12.12
CA ASN A 62 11.98 12.28 11.55
C ASN A 62 11.66 12.03 10.06
N LEU A 63 11.56 10.75 9.68
CA LEU A 63 11.33 10.28 8.30
C LEU A 63 9.85 10.26 7.88
N GLY A 64 8.98 10.96 8.60
CA GLY A 64 7.55 10.97 8.38
C GLY A 64 6.84 9.77 9.02
N ASP A 65 5.77 9.28 8.39
CA ASP A 65 5.02 8.13 8.90
C ASP A 65 5.79 6.83 8.68
N VAL A 66 6.23 6.22 9.78
CA VAL A 66 7.04 5.00 9.78
C VAL A 66 6.19 3.82 10.23
N THR A 67 6.02 2.85 9.37
CA THR A 67 5.37 1.57 9.69
C THR A 67 6.42 0.48 9.78
N VAL A 68 6.49 -0.21 10.94
CA VAL A 68 7.36 -1.37 11.15
C VAL A 68 6.49 -2.59 11.42
N LYS A 69 6.73 -3.68 10.69
CA LYS A 69 6.02 -4.96 10.83
C LYS A 69 7.01 -6.12 10.82
N GLU A 70 6.73 -7.17 11.56
CA GLU A 70 7.40 -8.46 11.36
C GLU A 70 6.92 -9.12 10.07
N PHE A 71 7.84 -9.78 9.37
CA PHE A 71 7.59 -10.37 8.08
C PHE A 71 8.26 -11.74 7.98
N GLY A 72 7.47 -12.78 7.75
CA GLY A 72 7.97 -14.13 7.51
C GLY A 72 8.49 -14.85 8.74
N LYS A 73 9.81 -14.83 9.00
CA LYS A 73 10.43 -15.44 10.19
C LYS A 73 10.56 -14.44 11.33
N ASN A 74 10.61 -14.96 12.55
CA ASN A 74 10.88 -14.17 13.75
C ASN A 74 12.13 -13.38 13.57
N ASN A 75 12.43 -12.28 13.38
CA ASN A 75 13.62 -11.46 13.15
C ASN A 75 13.71 -10.82 11.76
N ASP A 76 12.75 -11.06 10.87
CA ASP A 76 12.64 -10.32 9.62
C ASP A 76 11.66 -9.16 9.82
N PHE A 77 12.11 -7.94 9.55
CA PHE A 77 11.33 -6.72 9.74
C PHE A 77 11.15 -6.02 8.41
N LEU A 78 9.91 -5.63 8.13
CA LEU A 78 9.54 -4.81 6.99
C LEU A 78 9.27 -3.39 7.47
N ILE A 79 10.08 -2.46 7.01
CA ILE A 79 9.99 -1.05 7.39
C ILE A 79 9.57 -0.26 6.17
N LYS A 80 8.47 0.48 6.32
CA LYS A 80 7.95 1.39 5.30
C LYS A 80 7.94 2.80 5.87
N PHE A 81 8.46 3.77 5.13
CA PHE A 81 8.37 5.19 5.47
C PHE A 81 8.17 6.04 4.22
N GLU A 82 7.50 7.18 4.40
CA GLU A 82 7.30 8.14 3.34
C GLU A 82 8.62 8.88 3.11
N ALA A 83 9.17 8.81 1.89
CA ALA A 83 10.33 9.62 1.54
C ALA A 83 9.89 11.08 1.52
N THR A 84 10.31 11.86 2.50
CA THR A 84 10.23 13.30 2.41
C THR A 84 11.28 13.72 1.38
N GLU A 85 10.85 13.93 0.13
CA GLU A 85 11.67 14.71 -0.79
C GLU A 85 11.62 16.14 -0.24
N GLU A 86 12.70 16.57 0.41
CA GLU A 86 12.99 17.98 0.44
C GLU A 86 13.02 18.42 -1.02
N GLU A 87 12.02 19.19 -1.44
CA GLU A 87 11.95 19.79 -2.75
C GLU A 87 13.31 20.44 -3.02
N SER A 88 14.05 19.85 -3.95
CA SER A 88 15.31 20.43 -4.42
C SER A 88 14.96 21.77 -5.05
N LYS A 89 15.14 22.84 -4.30
CA LYS A 89 15.06 24.18 -4.87
C LYS A 89 16.02 24.23 -6.06
N PRO A 90 15.57 24.68 -7.24
CA PRO A 90 16.43 24.72 -8.42
C PRO A 90 17.65 25.63 -8.10
N GLY A 91 18.84 25.01 -8.10
CA GLY A 91 20.10 25.72 -7.82
C GLY A 91 20.89 25.25 -6.60
N THR A 92 20.36 24.37 -5.76
CA THR A 92 21.10 23.78 -4.64
C THR A 92 21.71 22.45 -5.08
N ILE A 93 23.03 22.30 -4.92
CA ILE A 93 23.75 21.02 -5.12
C ILE A 93 23.19 20.06 -4.07
N THR A 94 22.23 19.23 -4.47
CA THR A 94 21.68 18.19 -3.62
C THR A 94 22.75 17.11 -3.52
N ILE A 95 23.51 17.10 -2.43
CA ILE A 95 24.23 15.91 -2.00
C ILE A 95 23.13 14.87 -1.80
N LYS A 96 23.08 13.85 -2.67
CA LYS A 96 22.20 12.70 -2.47
C LYS A 96 22.52 12.14 -1.10
N ARG A 97 21.72 12.45 -0.10
CA ARG A 97 21.85 11.87 1.25
C ARG A 97 21.78 10.35 1.03
N ASP A 98 22.82 9.68 1.44
CA ASP A 98 22.79 8.21 1.53
C ASP A 98 21.94 7.84 2.75
N LEU A 99 20.62 7.99 2.59
CA LEU A 99 19.63 7.65 3.61
C LEU A 99 19.82 6.23 4.14
N ILE A 100 20.27 5.32 3.30
CA ILE A 100 20.51 3.92 3.69
C ILE A 100 21.73 3.84 4.59
N GLY A 101 22.79 4.58 4.25
CA GLY A 101 23.98 4.69 5.12
C GLY A 101 23.66 5.32 6.47
N GLU A 102 22.87 6.39 6.49
CA GLU A 102 22.43 7.05 7.73
C GLU A 102 21.57 6.10 8.59
N ILE A 103 20.62 5.37 7.99
CA ILE A 103 19.80 4.36 8.69
C ILE A 103 20.68 3.25 9.26
N LYS A 104 21.65 2.77 8.50
CA LYS A 104 22.59 1.75 8.95
C LYS A 104 23.38 2.20 10.17
N ILE A 105 23.93 3.40 10.12
CA ILE A 105 24.71 3.98 11.23
C ILE A 105 23.83 4.14 12.47
N MET A 106 22.61 4.64 12.33
CA MET A 106 21.67 4.84 13.44
C MET A 106 21.25 3.52 14.08
N LEU A 107 20.85 2.53 13.29
CA LEU A 107 20.47 1.22 13.80
C LEU A 107 21.65 0.53 14.50
N THR A 108 22.85 0.66 13.94
CA THR A 108 24.07 0.13 14.56
C THR A 108 24.39 0.80 15.90
N ARG A 109 24.13 2.11 16.01
CA ARG A 109 24.35 2.89 17.23
C ARG A 109 23.30 2.59 18.31
N ASP A 110 22.02 2.51 17.92
CA ASP A 110 20.89 2.44 18.86
C ASP A 110 20.61 1.01 19.33
N ILE A 111 20.83 0.02 18.48
CA ILE A 111 20.46 -1.38 18.74
C ILE A 111 21.68 -2.31 18.68
N GLY A 112 22.65 -2.04 17.78
CA GLY A 112 23.87 -2.84 17.61
C GLY A 112 24.16 -3.22 16.16
N PRO A 113 25.35 -3.81 15.87
CA PRO A 113 25.83 -4.07 14.51
C PRO A 113 25.18 -5.31 13.84
N THR A 114 24.05 -5.78 14.31
CA THR A 114 23.46 -7.08 14.00
C THR A 114 22.37 -7.07 12.94
N PHE A 115 22.36 -6.08 12.02
CA PHE A 115 21.34 -5.97 10.97
C PHE A 115 21.88 -6.28 9.59
N GLU A 116 21.18 -7.14 8.86
CA GLU A 116 21.38 -7.43 7.46
C GLU A 116 20.27 -6.77 6.63
N PHE A 117 20.65 -5.86 5.73
CA PHE A 117 19.73 -5.24 4.77
C PHE A 117 19.54 -6.21 3.60
N ARG A 118 18.33 -6.79 3.46
CA ARG A 118 18.04 -7.78 2.42
C ARG A 118 17.53 -7.15 1.14
N ARG A 119 16.66 -6.16 1.30
CA ARG A 119 15.99 -5.52 0.19
C ARG A 119 15.73 -4.06 0.53
N VAL A 120 16.00 -3.20 -0.42
CA VAL A 120 15.68 -1.78 -0.33
C VAL A 120 14.99 -1.38 -1.62
N GLU A 121 13.73 -0.96 -1.51
CA GLU A 121 12.95 -0.46 -2.63
C GLU A 121 12.59 1.00 -2.37
N LYS A 122 12.80 1.82 -3.38
CA LYS A 122 12.43 3.23 -3.34
C LYS A 122 11.58 3.58 -4.55
N VAL A 123 10.40 4.12 -4.31
CA VAL A 123 9.49 4.60 -5.36
C VAL A 123 9.27 6.10 -5.17
N GLY A 124 9.67 6.86 -6.17
CA GLY A 124 9.47 8.32 -6.14
C GLY A 124 7.99 8.69 -6.30
N PRO A 125 7.53 9.81 -5.70
CA PRO A 125 6.12 10.22 -5.70
C PRO A 125 5.57 10.43 -7.12
N LYS A 126 6.38 10.93 -8.05
CA LYS A 126 5.97 11.11 -9.45
C LYS A 126 5.63 9.77 -10.14
N VAL A 127 6.48 8.76 -9.93
CA VAL A 127 6.26 7.40 -10.48
C VAL A 127 5.00 6.78 -9.87
N SER A 128 4.79 6.94 -8.58
CA SER A 128 3.62 6.43 -7.87
C SER A 128 2.31 7.03 -8.39
N VAL A 129 2.28 8.35 -8.62
CA VAL A 129 1.12 9.03 -9.20
C VAL A 129 0.84 8.54 -10.63
N GLU A 130 1.87 8.36 -11.44
CA GLU A 130 1.74 7.83 -12.81
C GLU A 130 1.22 6.39 -12.81
N LEU A 131 1.71 5.54 -11.91
CA LEU A 131 1.24 4.15 -11.76
C LEU A 131 -0.24 4.12 -11.31
N LEU A 132 -0.61 4.93 -10.32
CA LEU A 132 -1.99 5.02 -9.85
C LEU A 132 -2.93 5.47 -10.98
N LYS A 133 -2.55 6.54 -11.70
CA LYS A 133 -3.34 7.06 -12.82
C LYS A 133 -3.49 6.01 -13.94
N SER A 134 -2.40 5.37 -14.32
CA SER A 134 -2.40 4.33 -15.36
C SER A 134 -3.23 3.13 -14.94
N GLY A 135 -3.16 2.71 -13.68
CA GLY A 135 -3.96 1.63 -13.12
C GLY A 135 -5.46 1.94 -13.17
N ILE A 136 -5.88 3.15 -12.75
CA ILE A 136 -7.28 3.57 -12.80
C ILE A 136 -7.79 3.61 -14.25
N ILE A 137 -6.99 4.15 -15.18
CA ILE A 137 -7.35 4.20 -16.60
C ILE A 137 -7.47 2.79 -17.18
N ALA A 138 -6.53 1.89 -16.88
CA ALA A 138 -6.54 0.51 -17.37
C ALA A 138 -7.79 -0.26 -16.87
N ILE A 139 -8.13 -0.12 -15.58
CA ILE A 139 -9.35 -0.72 -15.02
C ILE A 139 -10.58 -0.13 -15.70
N GLY A 140 -10.67 1.19 -15.84
CA GLY A 140 -11.80 1.85 -16.49
C GLY A 140 -11.99 1.40 -17.95
N LEU A 141 -10.90 1.33 -18.73
CA LEU A 141 -10.93 0.85 -20.11
C LEU A 141 -11.34 -0.62 -20.21
N SER A 142 -10.85 -1.47 -19.29
CA SER A 142 -11.21 -2.89 -19.28
C SER A 142 -12.69 -3.10 -18.96
N LEU A 143 -13.24 -2.35 -18.00
CA LEU A 143 -14.66 -2.38 -17.66
C LEU A 143 -15.52 -1.88 -18.83
N LEU A 144 -15.09 -0.81 -19.48
CA LEU A 144 -15.77 -0.27 -20.66
C LEU A 144 -15.78 -1.29 -21.82
N ALA A 145 -14.64 -1.91 -22.10
CA ALA A 145 -14.53 -2.94 -23.13
C ALA A 145 -15.44 -4.15 -22.83
N MET A 146 -15.49 -4.59 -21.56
CA MET A 146 -16.38 -5.65 -21.11
C MET A 146 -17.85 -5.27 -21.28
N LEU A 147 -18.22 -4.03 -20.90
CA LEU A 147 -19.57 -3.50 -21.05
C LEU A 147 -20.00 -3.50 -22.52
N ILE A 148 -19.16 -2.99 -23.43
CA ILE A 148 -19.43 -2.95 -24.86
C ILE A 148 -19.54 -4.37 -25.43
N TYR A 149 -18.63 -5.28 -25.05
CA TYR A 149 -18.66 -6.67 -25.50
C TYR A 149 -19.98 -7.36 -25.11
N ILE A 150 -20.39 -7.25 -23.83
CA ILE A 150 -21.62 -7.88 -23.34
C ILE A 150 -22.84 -7.22 -24.03
N TRP A 151 -22.83 -5.92 -24.25
CA TRP A 151 -23.90 -5.21 -24.94
C TRP A 151 -24.07 -5.67 -26.39
N ILE A 152 -23.00 -5.82 -27.13
CA ILE A 152 -23.06 -6.30 -28.53
C ILE A 152 -23.49 -7.77 -28.60
N ARG A 153 -23.02 -8.61 -27.66
CA ARG A 153 -23.25 -10.05 -27.68
C ARG A 153 -24.58 -10.46 -27.08
N PHE A 154 -25.07 -9.68 -26.12
CA PHE A 154 -26.31 -9.89 -25.38
C PHE A 154 -27.14 -8.60 -25.37
N GLU A 155 -28.15 -8.52 -24.51
CA GLU A 155 -28.93 -7.31 -24.31
C GLU A 155 -28.20 -6.35 -23.33
N TRP A 156 -28.43 -5.04 -23.49
CA TRP A 156 -27.77 -3.99 -22.68
C TRP A 156 -28.00 -4.13 -21.16
N GLN A 157 -29.13 -4.69 -20.76
CA GLN A 157 -29.47 -4.93 -19.35
C GLN A 157 -28.48 -5.88 -18.67
N PHE A 158 -27.97 -6.88 -19.41
CA PHE A 158 -26.97 -7.82 -18.88
C PHE A 158 -25.60 -7.17 -18.67
N SER A 159 -25.25 -6.18 -19.48
CA SER A 159 -23.98 -5.45 -19.30
C SER A 159 -24.01 -4.61 -18.03
N ILE A 160 -25.10 -3.92 -17.75
CA ILE A 160 -25.28 -3.17 -16.50
C ILE A 160 -25.28 -4.11 -15.29
N GLY A 161 -26.03 -5.22 -15.39
CA GLY A 161 -26.08 -6.25 -14.34
C GLY A 161 -24.69 -6.82 -14.02
N ALA A 162 -23.87 -7.10 -15.04
CA ALA A 162 -22.52 -7.64 -14.86
C ALA A 162 -21.59 -6.64 -14.13
N ILE A 163 -21.66 -5.35 -14.47
CA ILE A 163 -20.87 -4.32 -13.77
C ILE A 163 -21.33 -4.15 -12.33
N LEU A 164 -22.64 -4.11 -12.08
CA LEU A 164 -23.15 -4.02 -10.72
C LEU A 164 -22.76 -5.23 -9.87
N ALA A 165 -22.77 -6.44 -10.45
CA ALA A 165 -22.31 -7.65 -9.78
C ALA A 165 -20.82 -7.55 -9.43
N LEU A 166 -19.98 -7.09 -10.37
CA LEU A 166 -18.55 -6.91 -10.14
C LEU A 166 -18.27 -5.91 -9.01
N PHE A 167 -18.98 -4.78 -8.99
CA PHE A 167 -18.86 -3.80 -7.89
C PHE A 167 -19.28 -4.42 -6.55
N HIS A 168 -20.36 -5.17 -6.54
CA HIS A 168 -20.84 -5.86 -5.35
C HIS A 168 -19.82 -6.89 -4.81
N ASP A 169 -19.15 -7.61 -5.71
CA ASP A 169 -18.20 -8.68 -5.33
C ASP A 169 -16.86 -8.11 -4.84
N VAL A 170 -16.48 -6.92 -5.29
CA VAL A 170 -15.23 -6.24 -4.90
C VAL A 170 -15.39 -5.46 -3.59
N LEU A 171 -16.59 -4.96 -3.29
CA LEU A 171 -16.87 -4.20 -2.07
C LEU A 171 -17.16 -5.10 -0.87
#